data_6752180ac6c2a5721d67cddbca07230c
#
_entry.id   6752180ac6c2a5721d67cddbca07230c
#
_cell.length_a   1.000
_cell.length_b   1.000
_cell.length_c   1.000
_cell.angle_alpha   90.00
_cell.angle_beta   90.00
_cell.angle_gamma   90.00
#
_symmetry.space_group_name_H-M   'P 1'
#
loop_
_entity.id
_entity.type
_entity.pdbx_description
1 polymer ?
#
loop_
_entity_poly.entity_id
_entity_poly.type
_entity_poly.pdbx_seq_one_letter_code
_entity_poly.pdbx_strand_id
1 'polypeptide(L)'
;MTGATRTAERIAKYLLAHGGNYAMRIVTQDWHLDPGDHWSKDPNYVTTWPVHCAADTSGAAIHSAFADQTWDVVIRKGLHEGAYSGFEGVSEEGTTLANELTKGDVDTVTIVGFATDHCVRATAMDARALGFAVTVVLDLCAGVAPETTRAAIAEMTEAGIMTLTSDELSS
;
A
#
# COMPACT_ATOMS: atom_id res chain seq x y z
N MET A 1 0.48 0.39 -15.00
CA MET A 1 -0.50 -0.52 -14.36
C MET A 1 -1.90 -0.16 -14.82
N THR A 2 -2.56 -1.11 -15.46
CA THR A 2 -3.90 -0.88 -16.02
C THR A 2 -4.93 -0.73 -14.89
N GLY A 3 -5.77 0.30 -14.96
CA GLY A 3 -6.84 0.52 -13.97
C GLY A 3 -6.44 1.27 -12.70
N ALA A 4 -5.18 1.63 -12.49
CA ALA A 4 -4.72 2.31 -11.28
C ALA A 4 -5.50 3.60 -10.97
N THR A 5 -5.68 4.50 -11.94
CA THR A 5 -6.46 5.73 -11.75
C THR A 5 -7.89 5.44 -11.30
N ARG A 6 -8.56 4.50 -11.97
CA ARG A 6 -9.94 4.11 -11.61
C ARG A 6 -10.01 3.53 -10.19
N THR A 7 -9.01 2.74 -9.80
CA THR A 7 -8.95 2.21 -8.42
C THR A 7 -8.67 3.32 -7.42
N ALA A 8 -7.79 4.28 -7.72
CA ALA A 8 -7.56 5.45 -6.85
C ALA A 8 -8.85 6.25 -6.63
N GLU A 9 -9.63 6.49 -7.70
CA GLU A 9 -10.95 7.17 -7.60
C GLU A 9 -11.95 6.38 -6.74
N ARG A 10 -11.97 5.04 -6.85
CA ARG A 10 -12.81 4.18 -6.00
C ARG A 10 -12.41 4.23 -4.54
N ILE A 11 -11.10 4.17 -4.25
CA ILE A 11 -10.58 4.32 -2.88
C ILE A 11 -10.96 5.69 -2.32
N ALA A 12 -10.76 6.77 -3.09
CA ALA A 12 -11.12 8.11 -2.64
C ALA A 12 -12.62 8.22 -2.31
N LYS A 13 -13.49 7.67 -3.17
CA LYS A 13 -14.94 7.62 -2.92
C LYS A 13 -15.28 6.80 -1.67
N TYR A 14 -14.63 5.65 -1.49
CA TYR A 14 -14.81 4.81 -0.30
C TYR A 14 -14.40 5.56 0.97
N LEU A 15 -13.25 6.23 0.98
CA LEU A 15 -12.78 7.00 2.12
C LEU A 15 -13.68 8.20 2.46
N LEU A 16 -14.28 8.86 1.46
CA LEU A 16 -15.28 9.93 1.71
C LEU A 16 -16.51 9.39 2.43
N ALA A 17 -16.93 8.17 2.13
CA ALA A 17 -18.13 7.57 2.71
C ALA A 17 -17.86 6.89 4.07
N HIS A 18 -16.71 6.26 4.23
CA HIS A 18 -16.40 5.33 5.33
C HIS A 18 -15.15 5.69 6.13
N GLY A 19 -14.36 6.71 5.71
CA GLY A 19 -13.10 7.07 6.36
C GLY A 19 -13.23 7.40 7.84
N GLY A 20 -14.38 7.89 8.27
CA GLY A 20 -14.67 8.17 9.69
C GLY A 20 -14.82 6.92 10.56
N ASN A 21 -14.91 5.72 9.98
CA ASN A 21 -15.00 4.45 10.72
C ASN A 21 -13.61 3.92 11.15
N TYR A 22 -12.54 4.54 10.66
CA TYR A 22 -11.16 4.15 10.95
C TYR A 22 -10.53 5.08 12.00
N ALA A 23 -9.87 4.51 12.98
CA ALA A 23 -9.16 5.26 14.02
C ALA A 23 -7.98 6.07 13.43
N MET A 24 -7.32 5.52 12.41
CA MET A 24 -6.21 6.17 11.71
C MET A 24 -6.30 5.91 10.20
N ARG A 25 -5.90 6.90 9.41
CA ARG A 25 -5.71 6.79 7.95
C ARG A 25 -4.26 7.05 7.62
N ILE A 26 -3.57 6.00 7.19
CA ILE A 26 -2.15 6.04 6.87
C ILE A 26 -1.97 5.82 5.38
N VAL A 27 -1.17 6.65 4.73
CA VAL A 27 -0.75 6.43 3.35
C VAL A 27 0.70 6.00 3.32
N THR A 28 1.00 4.95 2.55
CA THR A 28 2.38 4.53 2.26
C THR A 28 2.75 4.98 0.84
N GLN A 29 3.98 5.44 0.67
CA GLN A 29 4.44 6.10 -0.54
C GLN A 29 5.86 5.65 -0.89
N ASP A 30 6.07 5.23 -2.15
CA ASP A 30 7.42 5.07 -2.67
C ASP A 30 8.08 6.44 -2.83
N TRP A 31 9.31 6.55 -2.31
CA TRP A 31 10.04 7.81 -2.29
C TRP A 31 11.52 7.55 -2.55
N HIS A 32 11.88 7.37 -3.83
CA HIS A 32 13.21 6.95 -4.22
C HIS A 32 14.13 8.15 -4.45
N LEU A 33 15.24 8.21 -3.72
CA LEU A 33 16.35 9.13 -3.97
C LEU A 33 17.35 8.49 -4.93
N ASP A 34 17.84 7.30 -4.57
CA ASP A 34 18.71 6.45 -5.39
C ASP A 34 18.53 5.00 -4.92
N PRO A 35 17.57 4.25 -5.48
CA PRO A 35 17.27 2.89 -5.03
C PRO A 35 18.20 1.84 -5.68
N GLY A 36 19.34 2.25 -6.25
CA GLY A 36 20.31 1.35 -6.86
C GLY A 36 19.72 0.51 -8.00
N ASP A 37 19.99 -0.79 -7.95
CA ASP A 37 19.55 -1.76 -8.99
C ASP A 37 18.03 -1.94 -9.07
N HIS A 38 17.26 -1.36 -8.15
CA HIS A 38 15.80 -1.35 -8.24
C HIS A 38 15.32 -0.59 -9.48
N TRP A 39 16.02 0.46 -9.90
CA TRP A 39 15.81 1.13 -11.17
C TRP A 39 16.67 0.48 -12.27
N SER A 40 16.05 0.04 -13.33
CA SER A 40 16.72 -0.61 -14.45
C SER A 40 16.22 -0.09 -15.80
N LYS A 41 17.12 -0.04 -16.80
CA LYS A 41 16.77 0.21 -18.19
C LYS A 41 16.15 -1.01 -18.87
N ASP A 42 16.49 -2.23 -18.32
CA ASP A 42 15.96 -3.51 -18.78
C ASP A 42 15.29 -4.21 -17.56
N PRO A 43 14.12 -3.74 -17.12
CA PRO A 43 13.48 -4.22 -15.92
C PRO A 43 12.87 -5.61 -16.10
N ASN A 44 12.98 -6.45 -15.06
CA ASN A 44 12.33 -7.77 -15.03
C ASN A 44 10.88 -7.70 -14.51
N TYR A 45 10.41 -6.54 -14.04
CA TYR A 45 9.08 -6.30 -13.46
C TYR A 45 8.73 -7.19 -12.27
N VAL A 46 9.74 -7.71 -11.58
CA VAL A 46 9.61 -8.49 -10.33
C VAL A 46 10.38 -7.81 -9.20
N THR A 47 11.67 -7.54 -9.43
CA THR A 47 12.58 -6.89 -8.49
C THR A 47 13.17 -5.58 -9.03
N THR A 48 13.14 -5.42 -10.36
CA THR A 48 13.67 -4.22 -11.03
C THR A 48 12.60 -3.57 -11.89
N TRP A 49 12.60 -2.25 -11.93
CA TRP A 49 11.57 -1.42 -12.53
C TRP A 49 12.18 -0.29 -13.35
N PRO A 50 11.46 0.30 -14.33
CA PRO A 50 11.85 1.59 -14.90
C PRO A 50 11.92 2.65 -13.79
N VAL A 51 12.60 3.75 -14.03
CA VAL A 51 12.60 4.89 -13.09
C VAL A 51 11.16 5.31 -12.78
N HIS A 52 10.80 5.30 -11.50
CA HIS A 52 9.48 5.64 -10.98
C HIS A 52 9.61 6.24 -9.58
N CYS A 53 8.60 6.92 -9.12
CA CYS A 53 8.48 7.47 -7.76
C CYS A 53 9.75 8.19 -7.28
N ALA A 54 10.46 8.88 -8.21
CA ALA A 54 11.63 9.67 -7.83
C ALA A 54 11.19 10.80 -6.88
N ALA A 55 11.92 10.93 -5.77
CA ALA A 55 11.63 11.90 -4.72
C ALA A 55 11.46 13.31 -5.27
N ASP A 56 10.57 14.08 -4.66
CA ASP A 56 10.28 15.48 -5.03
C ASP A 56 9.77 15.68 -6.47
N THR A 57 9.29 14.61 -7.13
CA THR A 57 8.65 14.69 -8.44
C THR A 57 7.17 14.36 -8.38
N SER A 58 6.44 14.73 -9.44
CA SER A 58 5.03 14.34 -9.60
C SER A 58 4.84 12.80 -9.65
N GLY A 59 5.90 12.05 -10.01
CA GLY A 59 5.86 10.60 -10.05
C GLY A 59 5.81 9.94 -8.66
N ALA A 60 6.32 10.62 -7.63
CA ALA A 60 6.25 10.20 -6.25
C ALA A 60 5.05 10.78 -5.49
N ALA A 61 4.37 11.79 -6.04
CA ALA A 61 3.26 12.45 -5.39
C ALA A 61 2.07 11.49 -5.17
N ILE A 62 1.35 11.69 -4.08
CA ILE A 62 0.06 11.01 -3.85
C ILE A 62 -0.89 11.39 -4.98
N HIS A 63 -1.61 10.40 -5.53
CA HIS A 63 -2.48 10.59 -6.68
C HIS A 63 -3.55 11.65 -6.42
N SER A 64 -3.83 12.48 -7.43
CA SER A 64 -4.75 13.64 -7.32
C SER A 64 -6.18 13.27 -6.92
N ALA A 65 -6.62 12.04 -7.10
CA ALA A 65 -7.91 11.57 -6.60
C ALA A 65 -8.05 11.69 -5.07
N PHE A 66 -6.93 11.80 -4.35
CA PHE A 66 -6.88 11.95 -2.90
C PHE A 66 -6.68 13.39 -2.43
N ALA A 67 -6.82 14.40 -3.32
CA ALA A 67 -6.58 15.80 -2.98
C ALA A 67 -7.44 16.31 -1.80
N ASP A 68 -8.66 15.77 -1.65
CA ASP A 68 -9.58 16.12 -0.55
C ASP A 68 -9.45 15.19 0.67
N GLN A 69 -8.47 14.27 0.67
CA GLN A 69 -8.23 13.38 1.80
C GLN A 69 -7.18 13.96 2.74
N THR A 70 -7.36 13.68 4.03
CA THR A 70 -6.36 13.96 5.07
C THR A 70 -5.79 12.65 5.56
N TRP A 71 -4.50 12.64 5.84
CA TRP A 71 -3.77 11.48 6.34
C TRP A 71 -3.25 11.80 7.74
N ASP A 72 -3.43 10.87 8.66
CA ASP A 72 -2.87 11.01 10.02
C ASP A 72 -1.36 10.80 9.99
N VAL A 73 -0.90 9.89 9.12
CA VAL A 73 0.53 9.59 8.91
C VAL A 73 0.82 9.33 7.43
N VAL A 74 1.96 9.82 6.96
CA VAL A 74 2.54 9.48 5.66
C VAL A 74 3.82 8.69 5.90
N ILE A 75 3.87 7.46 5.41
CA ILE A 75 5.03 6.57 5.49
C ILE A 75 5.74 6.57 4.14
N ARG A 76 7.00 6.96 4.11
CA ARG A 76 7.85 6.92 2.91
C ARG A 76 8.80 5.74 2.99
N LYS A 77 8.92 5.01 1.88
CA LYS A 77 9.77 3.82 1.77
C LYS A 77 10.62 3.83 0.52
N GLY A 78 11.67 3.02 0.51
CA GLY A 78 12.50 2.80 -0.66
C GLY A 78 13.45 3.94 -1.01
N LEU A 79 13.98 4.70 -0.03
CA LEU A 79 14.84 5.86 -0.28
C LEU A 79 16.09 5.48 -1.09
N HIS A 80 16.79 4.43 -0.66
CA HIS A 80 18.08 4.00 -1.21
C HIS A 80 18.13 2.52 -1.62
N GLU A 81 17.00 1.84 -1.59
CA GLU A 81 16.83 0.44 -1.98
C GLU A 81 15.42 0.16 -2.44
N GLY A 82 15.16 -1.00 -3.03
CA GLY A 82 13.80 -1.45 -3.32
C GLY A 82 13.08 -1.81 -2.02
N ALA A 83 11.91 -1.26 -1.79
CA ALA A 83 11.07 -1.57 -0.64
C ALA A 83 9.62 -1.76 -1.08
N TYR A 84 8.98 -2.84 -0.64
CA TYR A 84 7.60 -3.15 -1.00
C TYR A 84 6.65 -2.97 0.16
N SER A 85 7.00 -3.45 1.35
CA SER A 85 6.17 -3.35 2.53
C SER A 85 6.12 -1.92 3.08
N GLY A 86 4.95 -1.47 3.52
CA GLY A 86 4.83 -0.23 4.30
C GLY A 86 5.63 -0.26 5.60
N PHE A 87 5.92 -1.45 6.12
CA PHE A 87 6.71 -1.64 7.35
C PHE A 87 8.21 -1.40 7.17
N GLU A 88 8.69 -1.33 5.92
CA GLU A 88 10.08 -0.94 5.59
C GLU A 88 10.26 0.58 5.58
N GLY A 89 9.18 1.36 5.69
CA GLY A 89 9.19 2.80 5.63
C GLY A 89 9.11 3.49 6.99
N VAL A 90 9.32 4.80 6.94
CA VAL A 90 9.21 5.69 8.10
C VAL A 90 8.40 6.94 7.78
N SER A 91 7.84 7.57 8.82
CA SER A 91 7.22 8.88 8.73
C SER A 91 8.28 9.99 8.58
N GLU A 92 7.84 11.23 8.39
CA GLU A 92 8.75 12.39 8.35
C GLU A 92 9.52 12.57 9.66
N GLU A 93 8.92 12.16 10.79
CA GLU A 93 9.55 12.14 12.11
C GLU A 93 10.50 10.95 12.34
N GLY A 94 10.67 10.08 11.34
CA GLY A 94 11.51 8.88 11.42
C GLY A 94 10.87 7.72 12.19
N THR A 95 9.56 7.75 12.43
CA THR A 95 8.84 6.68 13.13
C THR A 95 8.38 5.60 12.14
N THR A 96 8.60 4.33 12.45
CA THR A 96 8.16 3.21 11.61
C THR A 96 6.64 3.04 11.63
N LEU A 97 6.08 2.42 10.56
CA LEU A 97 4.65 2.09 10.50
C LEU A 97 4.19 1.27 11.72
N ALA A 98 4.98 0.29 12.15
CA ALA A 98 4.66 -0.53 13.33
C ALA A 98 4.51 0.33 14.60
N ASN A 99 5.41 1.29 14.80
CA ASN A 99 5.35 2.20 15.95
C ASN A 99 4.17 3.16 15.86
N GLU A 100 3.83 3.67 14.67
CA GLU A 100 2.66 4.53 14.50
C GLU A 100 1.37 3.78 14.81
N LEU A 101 1.22 2.54 14.33
CA LEU A 101 0.07 1.69 14.65
C LEU A 101 -0.02 1.38 16.16
N THR A 102 1.13 1.09 16.79
CA THR A 102 1.19 0.82 18.24
C THR A 102 0.81 2.06 19.06
N LYS A 103 1.29 3.24 18.70
CA LYS A 103 0.91 4.51 19.35
C LYS A 103 -0.60 4.78 19.23
N GLY A 104 -1.20 4.39 18.11
CA GLY A 104 -2.63 4.53 17.86
C GLY A 104 -3.49 3.45 18.51
N ASP A 105 -2.90 2.51 19.26
CA ASP A 105 -3.59 1.35 19.87
C ASP A 105 -4.38 0.54 18.82
N VAL A 106 -3.78 0.40 17.61
CA VAL A 106 -4.37 -0.31 16.48
C VAL A 106 -4.03 -1.78 16.56
N ASP A 107 -5.03 -2.65 16.48
CA ASP A 107 -4.90 -4.10 16.43
C ASP A 107 -5.37 -4.71 15.09
N THR A 108 -6.10 -3.92 14.31
CA THR A 108 -6.69 -4.33 13.03
C THR A 108 -6.32 -3.35 11.93
N VAL A 109 -5.84 -3.84 10.79
CA VAL A 109 -5.50 -3.02 9.64
C VAL A 109 -6.30 -3.42 8.41
N THR A 110 -6.86 -2.43 7.72
CA THR A 110 -7.52 -2.60 6.41
C THR A 110 -6.62 -2.01 5.34
N ILE A 111 -6.25 -2.81 4.35
CA ILE A 111 -5.28 -2.45 3.31
C ILE A 111 -5.98 -2.32 1.97
N VAL A 112 -5.72 -1.22 1.28
CA VAL A 112 -6.17 -0.90 -0.07
C VAL A 112 -5.02 -0.30 -0.87
N GLY A 113 -5.06 -0.31 -2.19
CA GLY A 113 -4.08 0.40 -3.02
C GLY A 113 -3.34 -0.45 -4.06
N PHE A 114 -2.06 -0.15 -4.24
CA PHE A 114 -1.25 -0.66 -5.35
C PHE A 114 0.13 -1.10 -4.88
N ALA A 115 0.73 -2.10 -5.49
CA ALA A 115 0.10 -3.09 -6.35
C ALA A 115 -0.28 -4.31 -5.50
N THR A 116 -1.41 -4.96 -5.83
CA THR A 116 -1.90 -6.14 -5.09
C THR A 116 -0.82 -7.20 -4.94
N ASP A 117 -0.10 -7.49 -6.02
CA ASP A 117 0.94 -8.51 -6.14
C ASP A 117 2.32 -8.07 -5.61
N HIS A 118 2.47 -6.84 -5.15
CA HIS A 118 3.71 -6.29 -4.61
C HIS A 118 3.49 -5.61 -3.25
N CYS A 119 3.30 -4.30 -3.21
CA CYS A 119 3.28 -3.55 -1.95
C CYS A 119 2.09 -3.92 -1.05
N VAL A 120 0.91 -4.18 -1.61
CA VAL A 120 -0.27 -4.61 -0.83
C VAL A 120 0.02 -5.96 -0.18
N ARG A 121 0.46 -6.96 -0.97
CA ARG A 121 0.83 -8.28 -0.44
C ARG A 121 1.92 -8.19 0.62
N ALA A 122 3.04 -7.51 0.32
CA ALA A 122 4.15 -7.40 1.25
C ALA A 122 3.71 -6.75 2.58
N THR A 123 2.97 -5.64 2.51
CA THR A 123 2.46 -4.95 3.70
C THR A 123 1.48 -5.82 4.49
N ALA A 124 0.60 -6.55 3.81
CA ALA A 124 -0.37 -7.43 4.45
C ALA A 124 0.30 -8.62 5.17
N MET A 125 1.31 -9.22 4.54
CA MET A 125 2.07 -10.32 5.12
C MET A 125 2.87 -9.88 6.35
N ASP A 126 3.53 -8.73 6.30
CA ASP A 126 4.28 -8.19 7.44
C ASP A 126 3.35 -7.79 8.58
N ALA A 127 2.22 -7.12 8.28
CA ALA A 127 1.21 -6.81 9.29
C ALA A 127 0.73 -8.08 10.01
N ARG A 128 0.45 -9.15 9.24
CA ARG A 128 0.03 -10.44 9.78
C ARG A 128 1.11 -11.08 10.65
N ALA A 129 2.37 -11.04 10.21
CA ALA A 129 3.52 -11.55 10.97
C ALA A 129 3.76 -10.78 12.28
N LEU A 130 3.45 -9.49 12.30
CA LEU A 130 3.52 -8.64 13.50
C LEU A 130 2.31 -8.81 14.45
N GLY A 131 1.32 -9.64 14.08
CA GLY A 131 0.19 -9.99 14.95
C GLY A 131 -1.08 -9.18 14.74
N PHE A 132 -1.11 -8.27 13.76
CA PHE A 132 -2.34 -7.55 13.43
C PHE A 132 -3.40 -8.47 12.82
N ALA A 133 -4.68 -8.19 13.07
CA ALA A 133 -5.76 -8.69 12.25
C ALA A 133 -5.75 -7.89 10.91
N VAL A 134 -5.69 -8.60 9.78
CA VAL A 134 -5.48 -7.97 8.48
C VAL A 134 -6.62 -8.25 7.53
N THR A 135 -7.14 -7.21 6.91
CA THR A 135 -8.13 -7.28 5.84
C THR A 135 -7.59 -6.57 4.58
N VAL A 136 -7.66 -7.22 3.43
CA VAL A 136 -7.37 -6.62 2.11
C VAL A 136 -8.66 -6.49 1.32
N VAL A 137 -8.98 -5.26 0.89
CA VAL A 137 -10.23 -4.98 0.15
C VAL A 137 -9.93 -5.05 -1.34
N LEU A 138 -10.25 -6.19 -1.95
CA LEU A 138 -9.79 -6.57 -3.28
C LEU A 138 -10.25 -5.65 -4.40
N ASP A 139 -11.50 -5.18 -4.34
CA ASP A 139 -12.04 -4.28 -5.34
C ASP A 139 -11.51 -2.83 -5.23
N LEU A 140 -10.84 -2.52 -4.12
CA LEU A 140 -10.06 -1.30 -3.89
C LEU A 140 -8.55 -1.52 -4.07
N CYS A 141 -8.16 -2.60 -4.73
CA CYS A 141 -6.77 -2.89 -5.09
C CYS A 141 -6.62 -3.07 -6.60
N ALA A 142 -5.42 -2.87 -7.12
CA ALA A 142 -5.06 -3.20 -8.49
C ALA A 142 -3.65 -3.79 -8.53
N GLY A 143 -3.48 -4.87 -9.29
CA GLY A 143 -2.19 -5.54 -9.46
C GLY A 143 -1.49 -5.17 -10.77
N VAL A 144 -0.24 -5.57 -10.89
CA VAL A 144 0.59 -5.37 -12.09
C VAL A 144 0.16 -6.35 -13.18
N ALA A 145 0.03 -7.64 -12.86
CA ALA A 145 -0.35 -8.68 -13.79
C ALA A 145 -1.42 -9.62 -13.20
N PRO A 146 -2.36 -10.15 -14.03
CA PRO A 146 -3.45 -10.97 -13.52
C PRO A 146 -2.99 -12.26 -12.84
N GLU A 147 -1.92 -12.88 -13.31
CA GLU A 147 -1.40 -14.13 -12.78
C GLU A 147 -0.75 -13.94 -11.42
N THR A 148 0.17 -12.97 -11.30
CA THR A 148 0.84 -12.64 -10.04
C THR A 148 -0.16 -12.11 -9.00
N THR A 149 -1.17 -11.34 -9.43
CA THR A 149 -2.25 -10.87 -8.57
C THR A 149 -3.04 -12.04 -7.96
N ARG A 150 -3.43 -13.05 -8.78
CA ARG A 150 -4.12 -14.24 -8.26
C ARG A 150 -3.27 -15.03 -7.28
N ALA A 151 -1.97 -15.21 -7.58
CA ALA A 151 -1.04 -15.88 -6.68
C ALA A 151 -0.89 -15.13 -5.35
N ALA A 152 -0.77 -13.81 -5.38
CA ALA A 152 -0.67 -12.97 -4.19
C ALA A 152 -1.94 -13.06 -3.31
N ILE A 153 -3.13 -13.05 -3.91
CA ILE A 153 -4.40 -13.21 -3.17
C ILE A 153 -4.46 -14.59 -2.51
N ALA A 154 -4.07 -15.66 -3.21
CA ALA A 154 -4.03 -17.00 -2.65
C ALA A 154 -3.07 -17.08 -1.45
N GLU A 155 -1.84 -16.56 -1.59
CA GLU A 155 -0.83 -16.51 -0.53
C GLU A 155 -1.33 -15.74 0.72
N MET A 156 -1.93 -14.58 0.53
CA MET A 156 -2.51 -13.78 1.63
C MET A 156 -3.64 -14.55 2.33
N THR A 157 -4.51 -15.22 1.58
CA THR A 157 -5.61 -16.01 2.14
C THR A 157 -5.08 -17.21 2.93
N GLU A 158 -4.07 -17.93 2.43
CA GLU A 158 -3.41 -19.04 3.12
C GLU A 158 -2.72 -18.60 4.43
N ALA A 159 -2.20 -17.37 4.47
CA ALA A 159 -1.63 -16.77 5.67
C ALA A 159 -2.69 -16.32 6.71
N GLY A 160 -3.98 -16.50 6.41
CA GLY A 160 -5.09 -16.13 7.30
C GLY A 160 -5.42 -14.62 7.24
N ILE A 161 -5.04 -13.95 6.17
CA ILE A 161 -5.45 -12.57 5.88
C ILE A 161 -6.85 -12.61 5.27
N MET A 162 -7.76 -11.81 5.79
CA MET A 162 -9.11 -11.68 5.24
C MET A 162 -9.06 -10.93 3.90
N THR A 163 -9.65 -11.52 2.86
CA THR A 163 -9.79 -10.88 1.56
C THR A 163 -11.26 -10.79 1.20
N LEU A 164 -11.75 -9.59 0.93
CA LEU A 164 -13.16 -9.32 0.66
C LEU A 164 -13.33 -8.08 -0.22
N THR A 165 -14.56 -7.78 -0.59
CA THR A 165 -14.92 -6.56 -1.32
C THR A 165 -15.38 -5.45 -0.38
N SER A 166 -15.42 -4.20 -0.87
CA SER A 166 -15.88 -3.06 -0.08
C SER A 166 -17.35 -3.18 0.36
N ASP A 167 -18.18 -3.83 -0.43
CA ASP A 167 -19.59 -4.07 -0.09
C ASP A 167 -19.70 -5.08 1.09
N GLU A 168 -18.86 -6.12 1.09
CA GLU A 168 -18.81 -7.11 2.17
C GLU A 168 -18.26 -6.51 3.48
N LEU A 169 -17.31 -5.57 3.39
CA LEU A 169 -16.76 -4.88 4.56
C LEU A 169 -17.77 -3.94 5.22
N SER A 170 -18.73 -3.42 4.44
CA SER A 170 -19.72 -2.45 4.90
C SER A 170 -21.02 -3.10 5.38
N SER A 171 -21.13 -4.43 5.29
CA SER A 171 -22.30 -5.22 5.69
C SER A 171 -22.19 -5.68 7.14
#